data_747d452f368077f9f281b8d79fefafba
#
_entry.id   747d452f368077f9f281b8d79fefafba
#
_cell.length_a   1.000
_cell.length_b   1.000
_cell.length_c   1.000
_cell.angle_alpha   90.00
_cell.angle_beta   90.00
_cell.angle_gamma   90.00
#
_symmetry.space_group_name_H-M   'P 1'
#
loop_
_entity.id
_entity.type
_entity.pdbx_description
1 polymer ?
#
loop_
_entity_poly.entity_id
_entity_poly.type
_entity_poly.pdbx_seq_one_letter_code
_entity_poly.pdbx_strand_id
1 'polypeptide(L)'
;MDQEILEALNKQLNQELRNAYFYLAMAAHFDHASLSGFAHYFKVQAREELEHAMKIYEYVNARGARVELQDVTVAKKEWNSVLEAVRDFYEAERANTQRIWNLVDLARRHGDKATEAFLQWFVNEQVEEEEQALDLLNKVEMIKDNVAALLALDKVLSERK
;
A
#
# COMPACT_ATOMS: atom_id res chain seq x y z
N MET A 1 7.41 -21.81 13.86
CA MET A 1 6.31 -20.88 13.62
C MET A 1 5.01 -21.68 13.45
N ASP A 2 3.95 -21.23 14.06
CA ASP A 2 2.64 -21.85 13.90
C ASP A 2 2.15 -21.75 12.45
N GLN A 3 1.49 -22.81 11.96
CA GLN A 3 1.05 -22.90 10.57
C GLN A 3 0.03 -21.81 10.21
N GLU A 4 -0.86 -21.47 11.13
CA GLU A 4 -1.86 -20.41 10.91
C GLU A 4 -1.19 -19.04 10.74
N ILE A 5 -0.16 -18.75 11.55
CA ILE A 5 0.63 -17.51 11.43
C ILE A 5 1.37 -17.49 10.09
N LEU A 6 2.00 -18.61 9.71
CA LEU A 6 2.71 -18.69 8.43
C LEU A 6 1.77 -18.43 7.24
N GLU A 7 0.61 -19.04 7.22
CA GLU A 7 -0.38 -18.83 6.16
C GLU A 7 -0.82 -17.37 6.11
N ALA A 8 -1.05 -16.75 7.26
CA ALA A 8 -1.46 -15.35 7.35
C ALA A 8 -0.35 -14.39 6.89
N LEU A 9 0.92 -14.68 7.23
CA LEU A 9 2.06 -13.87 6.77
C LEU A 9 2.26 -13.99 5.25
N ASN A 10 2.15 -15.21 4.70
CA ASN A 10 2.21 -15.41 3.25
C ASN A 10 1.05 -14.70 2.54
N LYS A 11 -0.13 -14.74 3.10
CA LYS A 11 -1.29 -14.00 2.56
C LYS A 11 -1.03 -12.50 2.56
N GLN A 12 -0.45 -11.96 3.64
CA GLN A 12 -0.13 -10.52 3.71
C GLN A 12 0.98 -10.15 2.74
N LEU A 13 2.03 -10.96 2.61
CA LEU A 13 3.08 -10.74 1.62
C LEU A 13 2.48 -10.60 0.21
N ASN A 14 1.61 -11.53 -0.16
CA ASN A 14 0.95 -11.50 -1.47
C ASN A 14 -0.01 -10.30 -1.60
N GLN A 15 -0.63 -9.86 -0.49
CA GLN A 15 -1.45 -8.65 -0.49
C GLN A 15 -0.60 -7.40 -0.74
N GLU A 16 0.61 -7.31 -0.16
CA GLU A 16 1.52 -6.18 -0.43
C GLU A 16 1.93 -6.15 -1.91
N LEU A 17 2.15 -7.32 -2.54
CA LEU A 17 2.40 -7.40 -3.97
C LEU A 17 1.18 -6.94 -4.79
N ARG A 18 -0.04 -7.32 -4.39
CA ARG A 18 -1.27 -6.83 -5.04
C ARG A 18 -1.42 -5.32 -4.89
N ASN A 19 -1.08 -4.78 -3.72
CA ASN A 19 -1.10 -3.34 -3.50
C ASN A 19 -0.09 -2.63 -4.42
N ALA A 20 1.12 -3.20 -4.59
CA ALA A 20 2.12 -2.67 -5.52
C ALA A 20 1.58 -2.63 -6.95
N TYR A 21 0.93 -3.70 -7.42
CA TYR A 21 0.28 -3.73 -8.74
C TYR A 21 -0.84 -2.72 -8.86
N PHE A 22 -1.65 -2.57 -7.83
CA PHE A 22 -2.75 -1.60 -7.79
C PHE A 22 -2.23 -0.17 -7.98
N TYR A 23 -1.18 0.19 -7.25
CA TYR A 23 -0.57 1.52 -7.36
C TYR A 23 0.19 1.71 -8.67
N LEU A 24 0.78 0.67 -9.21
CA LEU A 24 1.40 0.74 -10.52
C LEU A 24 0.36 0.94 -11.63
N ALA A 25 -0.79 0.27 -11.54
CA ALA A 25 -1.92 0.48 -12.46
C ALA A 25 -2.44 1.92 -12.36
N MET A 26 -2.51 2.47 -11.15
CA MET A 26 -2.89 3.86 -10.91
C MET A 26 -1.87 4.82 -11.55
N ALA A 27 -0.57 4.54 -11.40
CA ALA A 27 0.48 5.31 -12.06
C ALA A 27 0.35 5.27 -13.59
N ALA A 28 0.08 4.10 -14.16
CA ALA A 28 -0.13 3.97 -15.61
C ALA A 28 -1.35 4.78 -16.09
N HIS A 29 -2.42 4.79 -15.31
CA HIS A 29 -3.59 5.62 -15.58
C HIS A 29 -3.23 7.12 -15.61
N PHE A 30 -2.49 7.60 -14.62
CA PHE A 30 -2.08 9.00 -14.55
C PHE A 30 -1.07 9.38 -15.63
N ASP A 31 -0.15 8.49 -16.00
CA ASP A 31 0.74 8.73 -17.13
C ASP A 31 -0.06 8.92 -18.42
N HIS A 32 -1.05 8.09 -18.65
CA HIS A 32 -1.92 8.20 -19.83
C HIS A 32 -2.77 9.48 -19.82
N ALA A 33 -3.13 9.98 -18.65
CA ALA A 33 -3.89 11.22 -18.46
C ALA A 33 -3.00 12.49 -18.49
N SER A 34 -1.72 12.36 -18.76
CA SER A 34 -0.73 13.47 -18.77
C SER A 34 -0.56 14.14 -17.41
N LEU A 35 -0.72 13.36 -16.33
CA LEU A 35 -0.48 13.78 -14.95
C LEU A 35 0.75 13.04 -14.40
N SER A 36 1.92 13.39 -14.93
CA SER A 36 3.18 12.69 -14.64
C SER A 36 3.63 12.80 -13.18
N GLY A 37 3.24 13.85 -12.48
CA GLY A 37 3.52 14.01 -11.05
C GLY A 37 2.72 13.03 -10.20
N PHE A 38 1.43 12.89 -10.46
CA PHE A 38 0.61 11.84 -9.84
C PHE A 38 1.15 10.45 -10.17
N ALA A 39 1.51 10.21 -11.44
CA ALA A 39 2.10 8.95 -11.85
C ALA A 39 3.37 8.64 -11.07
N HIS A 40 4.27 9.60 -10.94
CA HIS A 40 5.49 9.46 -10.15
C HIS A 40 5.19 9.12 -8.68
N TYR A 41 4.25 9.84 -8.08
CA TYR A 41 3.83 9.61 -6.69
C TYR A 41 3.43 8.14 -6.48
N PHE A 42 2.62 7.58 -7.37
CA PHE A 42 2.15 6.20 -7.26
C PHE A 42 3.19 5.17 -7.68
N LYS A 43 4.16 5.51 -8.54
CA LYS A 43 5.33 4.64 -8.78
C LYS A 43 6.17 4.48 -7.52
N VAL A 44 6.38 5.56 -6.77
CA VAL A 44 7.06 5.50 -5.47
C VAL A 44 6.26 4.65 -4.49
N GLN A 45 4.93 4.85 -4.44
CA GLN A 45 4.05 4.04 -3.58
C GLN A 45 4.14 2.56 -3.93
N ALA A 46 4.14 2.21 -5.21
CA ALA A 46 4.26 0.82 -5.66
C ALA A 46 5.59 0.19 -5.20
N ARG A 47 6.69 0.94 -5.28
CA ARG A 47 8.01 0.48 -4.80
C ARG A 47 8.03 0.24 -3.30
N GLU A 48 7.40 1.12 -2.52
CA GLU A 48 7.29 0.95 -1.07
C GLU A 48 6.51 -0.33 -0.70
N GLU A 49 5.42 -0.61 -1.41
CA GLU A 49 4.66 -1.84 -1.19
C GLU A 49 5.48 -3.09 -1.49
N LEU A 50 6.31 -3.05 -2.53
CA LEU A 50 7.23 -4.14 -2.82
C LEU A 50 8.26 -4.33 -1.68
N GLU A 51 8.78 -3.24 -1.13
CA GLU A 51 9.68 -3.30 0.03
C GLU A 51 8.99 -3.90 1.26
N HIS A 52 7.71 -3.57 1.49
CA HIS A 52 6.91 -4.18 2.56
C HIS A 52 6.79 -5.70 2.37
N ALA A 53 6.52 -6.14 1.14
CA ALA A 53 6.49 -7.56 0.82
C ALA A 53 7.84 -8.24 1.10
N MET A 54 8.95 -7.59 0.74
CA MET A 54 10.29 -8.12 0.98
C MET A 54 10.64 -8.21 2.45
N LYS A 55 10.16 -7.30 3.29
CA LYS A 55 10.33 -7.42 4.74
C LYS A 55 9.68 -8.70 5.28
N ILE A 56 8.47 -9.00 4.86
CA ILE A 56 7.77 -10.22 5.26
C ILE A 56 8.50 -11.45 4.71
N TYR A 57 8.94 -11.39 3.45
CA TYR A 57 9.72 -12.44 2.81
C TYR A 57 10.93 -12.83 3.65
N GLU A 58 11.73 -11.85 4.02
CA GLU A 58 12.95 -12.06 4.81
C GLU A 58 12.63 -12.60 6.21
N TYR A 59 11.57 -12.07 6.83
CA TYR A 59 11.15 -12.52 8.16
C TYR A 59 10.71 -14.00 8.16
N VAL A 60 9.88 -14.39 7.19
CA VAL A 60 9.43 -15.78 7.06
C VAL A 60 10.63 -16.73 6.92
N ASN A 61 11.60 -16.36 6.08
CA ASN A 61 12.83 -17.13 5.92
C ASN A 61 13.66 -17.18 7.21
N ALA A 62 13.78 -16.05 7.91
CA ALA A 62 14.51 -15.97 9.17
C ALA A 62 13.90 -16.88 10.25
N ARG A 63 12.59 -17.12 10.19
CA ARG A 63 11.88 -18.03 11.10
C ARG A 63 11.93 -19.50 10.63
N GLY A 64 12.71 -19.80 9.58
CA GLY A 64 12.87 -21.15 9.06
C GLY A 64 11.64 -21.70 8.33
N ALA A 65 10.75 -20.82 7.90
CA ALA A 65 9.53 -21.19 7.20
C ALA A 65 9.63 -20.87 5.70
N ARG A 66 8.62 -21.27 4.93
CA ARG A 66 8.65 -21.13 3.47
C ARG A 66 7.73 -20.00 2.99
N VAL A 67 8.29 -19.14 2.16
CA VAL A 67 7.52 -18.16 1.42
C VAL A 67 6.77 -18.85 0.27
N GLU A 68 5.48 -18.55 0.13
CA GLU A 68 4.66 -19.04 -0.97
C GLU A 68 4.06 -17.85 -1.72
N LEU A 69 4.42 -17.73 -3.00
CA LEU A 69 3.89 -16.68 -3.87
C LEU A 69 2.61 -17.14 -4.56
N GLN A 70 1.69 -16.23 -4.75
CA GLN A 70 0.42 -16.41 -5.44
C GLN A 70 0.39 -15.57 -6.71
N ASP A 71 -0.54 -15.88 -7.61
CA ASP A 71 -0.80 -15.04 -8.78
C ASP A 71 -1.25 -13.65 -8.34
N VAL A 72 -0.73 -12.64 -9.02
CA VAL A 72 -1.09 -11.25 -8.79
C VAL A 72 -1.86 -10.74 -10.00
N THR A 73 -3.10 -10.31 -9.77
CA THR A 73 -3.96 -9.75 -10.80
C THR A 73 -4.18 -8.27 -10.57
N VAL A 74 -4.42 -7.53 -11.66
CA VAL A 74 -4.77 -6.12 -11.59
C VAL A 74 -6.27 -6.00 -11.43
N ALA A 75 -6.73 -5.55 -10.26
CA ALA A 75 -8.15 -5.47 -9.94
C ALA A 75 -8.86 -4.31 -10.64
N LYS A 76 -8.16 -3.21 -10.89
CA LYS A 76 -8.71 -1.99 -11.48
C LYS A 76 -7.64 -1.31 -12.33
N LYS A 77 -7.99 -0.85 -13.53
CA LYS A 77 -7.04 -0.29 -14.51
C LYS A 77 -7.34 1.17 -14.85
N GLU A 78 -8.56 1.62 -14.62
CA GLU A 78 -9.04 2.95 -15.01
C GLU A 78 -9.86 3.56 -13.90
N TRP A 79 -9.81 4.88 -13.81
CA TRP A 79 -10.59 5.67 -12.85
C TRP A 79 -11.28 6.81 -13.60
N ASN A 80 -12.48 7.18 -13.16
CA ASN A 80 -13.27 8.22 -13.79
C ASN A 80 -12.79 9.65 -13.46
N SER A 81 -12.05 9.79 -12.37
CA SER A 81 -11.51 11.08 -11.92
C SER A 81 -10.29 10.89 -11.03
N VAL A 82 -9.52 11.95 -10.86
CA VAL A 82 -8.43 12.00 -9.90
C VAL A 82 -8.94 11.74 -8.48
N LEU A 83 -10.08 12.32 -8.14
CA LEU A 83 -10.70 12.15 -6.82
C LEU A 83 -11.05 10.69 -6.55
N GLU A 84 -11.63 9.98 -7.53
CA GLU A 84 -11.93 8.55 -7.37
C GLU A 84 -10.67 7.73 -7.10
N ALA A 85 -9.61 7.98 -7.85
CA ALA A 85 -8.35 7.27 -7.67
C ALA A 85 -7.75 7.52 -6.28
N VAL A 86 -7.74 8.75 -5.83
CA VAL A 86 -7.17 9.10 -4.52
C VAL A 86 -8.03 8.57 -3.37
N ARG A 87 -9.36 8.52 -3.53
CA ARG A 87 -10.23 7.84 -2.57
C ARG A 87 -9.92 6.35 -2.48
N ASP A 88 -9.72 5.70 -3.61
CA ASP A 88 -9.34 4.30 -3.65
C ASP A 88 -8.00 4.06 -2.96
N PHE A 89 -7.04 4.96 -3.13
CA PHE A 89 -5.77 4.92 -2.42
C PHE A 89 -5.97 4.95 -0.90
N TYR A 90 -6.73 5.92 -0.40
CA TYR A 90 -7.00 6.03 1.04
C TYR A 90 -7.72 4.80 1.58
N GLU A 91 -8.75 4.32 0.89
CA GLU A 91 -9.48 3.12 1.30
C GLU A 91 -8.61 1.86 1.26
N ALA A 92 -7.71 1.74 0.28
CA ALA A 92 -6.77 0.63 0.19
C ALA A 92 -5.83 0.61 1.41
N GLU A 93 -5.31 1.78 1.82
CA GLU A 93 -4.44 1.86 2.99
C GLU A 93 -5.20 1.56 4.29
N ARG A 94 -6.43 2.02 4.44
CA ARG A 94 -7.27 1.68 5.60
C ARG A 94 -7.54 0.17 5.68
N ALA A 95 -7.83 -0.44 4.55
CA ALA A 95 -8.03 -1.89 4.50
C ALA A 95 -6.74 -2.64 4.89
N ASN A 96 -5.58 -2.15 4.43
CA ASN A 96 -4.30 -2.75 4.78
C ASN A 96 -3.98 -2.62 6.26
N THR A 97 -4.28 -1.48 6.86
CA THR A 97 -4.15 -1.28 8.31
C THR A 97 -4.92 -2.36 9.08
N GLN A 98 -6.16 -2.62 8.68
CA GLN A 98 -6.98 -3.63 9.34
C GLN A 98 -6.38 -5.04 9.21
N ARG A 99 -5.81 -5.36 8.05
CA ARG A 99 -5.12 -6.65 7.84
C ARG A 99 -3.91 -6.79 8.77
N ILE A 100 -3.12 -5.74 8.91
CA ILE A 100 -1.96 -5.73 9.82
C ILE A 100 -2.42 -5.91 11.27
N TRP A 101 -3.46 -5.19 11.69
CA TRP A 101 -3.99 -5.35 13.05
C TRP A 101 -4.48 -6.78 13.31
N ASN A 102 -5.14 -7.39 12.33
CA ASN A 102 -5.58 -8.78 12.45
C ASN A 102 -4.40 -9.74 12.61
N LEU A 103 -3.28 -9.48 11.91
CA LEU A 103 -2.04 -10.27 12.08
C LEU A 103 -1.47 -10.13 13.49
N VAL A 104 -1.47 -8.92 14.05
CA VAL A 104 -1.01 -8.68 15.42
C VAL A 104 -1.85 -9.49 16.41
N ASP A 105 -3.17 -9.44 16.25
CA ASP A 105 -4.09 -10.19 17.12
C ASP A 105 -3.86 -11.70 17.00
N LEU A 106 -3.61 -12.18 15.78
CA LEU A 106 -3.31 -13.60 15.54
C LEU A 106 -2.01 -14.01 16.25
N ALA A 107 -0.95 -13.20 16.11
CA ALA A 107 0.33 -13.46 16.78
C ALA A 107 0.17 -13.52 18.31
N ARG A 108 -0.63 -12.60 18.88
CA ARG A 108 -0.93 -12.58 20.31
C ARG A 108 -1.67 -13.84 20.76
N ARG A 109 -2.67 -14.27 20.02
CA ARG A 109 -3.43 -15.50 20.36
C ARG A 109 -2.57 -16.74 20.41
N HIS A 110 -1.56 -16.81 19.54
CA HIS A 110 -0.61 -17.91 19.49
C HIS A 110 0.59 -17.72 20.43
N GLY A 111 0.70 -16.58 21.10
CA GLY A 111 1.85 -16.29 21.96
C GLY A 111 3.17 -16.12 21.21
N ASP A 112 3.11 -15.83 19.91
CA ASP A 112 4.30 -15.60 19.08
C ASP A 112 4.81 -14.17 19.25
N LYS A 113 5.60 -13.96 20.28
CA LYS A 113 6.14 -12.65 20.63
C LYS A 113 7.05 -12.07 19.56
N ALA A 114 7.78 -12.93 18.85
CA ALA A 114 8.67 -12.47 17.77
C ALA A 114 7.86 -11.90 16.59
N THR A 115 6.80 -12.58 16.19
CA THR A 115 5.91 -12.08 15.12
C THR A 115 5.18 -10.82 15.55
N GLU A 116 4.70 -10.75 16.78
CA GLU A 116 4.09 -9.53 17.30
C GLU A 116 5.06 -8.34 17.25
N ALA A 117 6.31 -8.54 17.69
CA ALA A 117 7.35 -7.52 17.65
C ALA A 117 7.71 -7.10 16.22
N PHE A 118 7.85 -8.07 15.31
CA PHE A 118 8.09 -7.81 13.89
C PHE A 118 6.99 -6.92 13.28
N LEU A 119 5.74 -7.23 13.57
CA LEU A 119 4.59 -6.52 13.02
C LEU A 119 4.45 -5.09 13.52
N GLN A 120 5.09 -4.71 14.63
CA GLN A 120 5.02 -3.33 15.14
C GLN A 120 5.54 -2.32 14.14
N TRP A 121 6.54 -2.67 13.33
CA TRP A 121 6.98 -1.80 12.25
C TRP A 121 5.83 -1.48 11.28
N PHE A 122 5.06 -2.51 10.90
CA PHE A 122 3.90 -2.35 10.01
C PHE A 122 2.77 -1.55 10.65
N VAL A 123 2.54 -1.73 11.95
CA VAL A 123 1.55 -0.95 12.70
C VAL A 123 1.88 0.54 12.62
N ASN A 124 3.14 0.90 12.86
CA ASN A 124 3.60 2.28 12.79
C ASN A 124 3.60 2.81 11.36
N GLU A 125 4.05 2.01 10.39
CA GLU A 125 4.06 2.39 8.97
C GLU A 125 2.65 2.70 8.48
N GLN A 126 1.65 1.93 8.88
CA GLN A 126 0.27 2.15 8.44
C GLN A 126 -0.33 3.46 8.97
N VAL A 127 0.13 3.98 10.11
CA VAL A 127 -0.25 5.32 10.58
C VAL A 127 0.25 6.37 9.57
N GLU A 128 1.50 6.26 9.13
CA GLU A 128 2.09 7.17 8.15
C GLU A 128 1.43 7.04 6.78
N GLU A 129 1.15 5.80 6.33
CA GLU A 129 0.49 5.55 5.05
C GLU A 129 -0.91 6.16 5.00
N GLU A 130 -1.70 6.00 6.06
CA GLU A 130 -3.03 6.61 6.14
C GLU A 130 -2.95 8.14 6.20
N GLU A 131 -1.99 8.68 6.95
CA GLU A 131 -1.80 10.13 7.03
C GLU A 131 -1.48 10.74 5.67
N GLN A 132 -0.55 10.14 4.93
CA GLN A 132 -0.17 10.60 3.59
C GLN A 132 -1.34 10.50 2.60
N ALA A 133 -2.06 9.39 2.63
CA ALA A 133 -3.20 9.17 1.74
C ALA A 133 -4.33 10.15 2.03
N LEU A 134 -4.63 10.39 3.31
CA LEU A 134 -5.66 11.34 3.72
C LEU A 134 -5.27 12.77 3.35
N ASP A 135 -4.02 13.16 3.55
CA ASP A 135 -3.53 14.48 3.15
C ASP A 135 -3.70 14.72 1.66
N LEU A 136 -3.34 13.74 0.84
CA LEU A 136 -3.52 13.84 -0.61
C LEU A 136 -5.02 13.91 -0.97
N LEU A 137 -5.83 13.09 -0.36
CA LEU A 137 -7.29 13.11 -0.58
C LEU A 137 -7.89 14.48 -0.24
N ASN A 138 -7.54 15.04 0.89
CA ASN A 138 -8.02 16.36 1.30
C ASN A 138 -7.62 17.45 0.30
N LYS A 139 -6.40 17.42 -0.19
CA LYS A 139 -5.91 18.37 -1.20
C LYS A 139 -6.67 18.25 -2.51
N VAL A 140 -6.90 17.02 -2.97
CA VAL A 140 -7.68 16.79 -4.20
C VAL A 140 -9.12 17.24 -4.05
N GLU A 141 -9.74 17.02 -2.89
CA GLU A 141 -11.08 17.52 -2.61
C GLU A 141 -11.16 19.04 -2.61
N MET A 142 -10.14 19.75 -2.10
CA MET A 142 -10.07 21.21 -2.13
C MET A 142 -9.95 21.77 -3.54
N ILE A 143 -9.27 21.06 -4.43
CA ILE A 143 -9.04 21.50 -5.81
C ILE A 143 -10.32 21.47 -6.62
N LYS A 144 -11.18 20.47 -6.40
CA LYS A 144 -12.40 20.25 -7.20
C LYS A 144 -12.08 20.20 -8.71
N ASP A 145 -12.71 21.05 -9.51
CA ASP A 145 -12.54 21.10 -10.96
C ASP A 145 -11.53 22.17 -11.42
N ASN A 146 -10.74 22.72 -10.52
CA ASN A 146 -9.75 23.75 -10.86
C ASN A 146 -8.52 23.11 -11.50
N VAL A 147 -8.41 23.19 -12.83
CA VAL A 147 -7.32 22.58 -13.60
C VAL A 147 -5.96 23.19 -13.24
N ALA A 148 -5.89 24.50 -13.03
CA ALA A 148 -4.63 25.16 -12.67
C ALA A 148 -4.11 24.64 -11.31
N ALA A 149 -5.00 24.48 -10.33
CA ALA A 149 -4.65 23.92 -9.04
C ALA A 149 -4.23 22.45 -9.14
N LEU A 150 -4.90 21.67 -9.99
CA LEU A 150 -4.53 20.28 -10.26
C LEU A 150 -3.13 20.15 -10.83
N LEU A 151 -2.79 20.98 -11.82
CA LEU A 151 -1.45 20.98 -12.44
C LEU A 151 -0.39 21.45 -11.46
N ALA A 152 -0.70 22.39 -10.57
CA ALA A 152 0.21 22.81 -9.49
C ALA A 152 0.48 21.67 -8.52
N LEU A 153 -0.55 20.94 -8.09
CA LEU A 153 -0.39 19.76 -7.22
C LEU A 153 0.41 18.66 -7.93
N ASP A 154 0.12 18.40 -9.19
CA ASP A 154 0.87 17.42 -10.00
C ASP A 154 2.37 17.71 -9.97
N LYS A 155 2.75 18.97 -10.13
CA LYS A 155 4.17 19.37 -10.07
C LYS A 155 4.77 19.11 -8.68
N VAL A 156 4.05 19.40 -7.60
CA VAL A 156 4.51 19.12 -6.24
C VAL A 156 4.69 17.62 -6.02
N LEU A 157 3.77 16.80 -6.50
CA LEU A 157 3.84 15.34 -6.35
C LEU A 157 5.01 14.72 -7.10
N SER A 158 5.48 15.36 -8.18
CA SER A 158 6.65 14.90 -8.94
C SER A 158 7.95 14.95 -8.12
N GLU A 159 7.95 15.68 -7.01
CA GLU A 159 9.10 15.84 -6.12
C GLU A 159 9.21 14.75 -5.05
N ARG A 160 8.24 13.85 -4.94
CA ARG A 160 8.27 12.75 -3.97
C ARG A 160 9.50 11.87 -4.17
N LYS A 161 10.20 11.57 -3.07
CA LYS A 161 11.41 10.72 -3.07
C LYS A 161 11.08 9.24 -2.89
#